data_4d9b43527a51fe101fe7753a7424533f
#
_entry.id   4d9b43527a51fe101fe7753a7424533f
#
_cell.length_a   1.000
_cell.length_b   1.000
_cell.length_c   1.000
_cell.angle_alpha   90.00
_cell.angle_beta   90.00
_cell.angle_gamma   90.00
#
_symmetry.space_group_name_H-M   'P 1'
#
loop_
_entity.id
_entity.type
_entity.pdbx_description
1 polymer ?
#
loop_
_entity_poly.entity_id
_entity_poly.type
_entity_poly.pdbx_seq_one_letter_code
_entity_poly.pdbx_strand_id
1 'polypeptide(L)'
;PIVGRYGLQRKPSVTLSVGSSMISLLMALVSLAAIVAAYGGNTGVMFWLWFVGKFVGYCVLMVVLIPRLARWFLRRYSDAVMQFIFVMSMLFMSAALSEAVGLEGIFGAFVAGLILNRFIPHVSPLMNRIEFIGNALFIPYFLIGVGMLINLRLLFAGGGIVGVVIMIVVFGTVGKAVAAYLAGRLFRLPVSSGNMMFGLTSAHAAGAIAMVMVGMKMEVEPGVPLVTDDMLNGVVIMILFTCIISTIVTERAAQQITLRDKEMPEDTTANESEEKVLIPMRYPEYAQRLVNLAMMMRSPKNTTQMVGLNVVYDDDDMPRKQEQGQRLLERMTQYAAAADIHMQTQVRVAANIA
;
A
#
# COMPACT_ATOMS: atom_id res chain seq x y z
N PRO A 1 -0.72 -9.88 -6.97
CA PRO A 1 -0.83 -10.42 -8.35
C PRO A 1 -2.25 -10.88 -8.69
N ILE A 2 -2.93 -11.71 -7.85
CA ILE A 2 -4.26 -12.28 -8.14
C ILE A 2 -5.30 -11.17 -8.35
N VAL A 3 -5.43 -10.26 -7.41
CA VAL A 3 -6.39 -9.13 -7.48
C VAL A 3 -6.20 -8.28 -8.74
N GLY A 4 -4.94 -8.04 -9.14
CA GLY A 4 -4.62 -7.32 -10.37
C GLY A 4 -5.04 -8.08 -11.64
N ARG A 5 -4.83 -9.40 -11.67
CA ARG A 5 -5.23 -10.27 -12.79
C ARG A 5 -6.73 -10.25 -13.06
N TYR A 6 -7.54 -10.20 -12.00
CA TYR A 6 -9.01 -10.19 -12.10
C TYR A 6 -9.61 -8.77 -12.10
N GLY A 7 -8.80 -7.70 -12.07
CA GLY A 7 -9.28 -6.31 -12.08
C GLY A 7 -10.06 -5.88 -10.84
N LEU A 8 -9.91 -6.58 -9.71
CA LEU A 8 -10.71 -6.40 -8.49
C LEU A 8 -10.16 -5.34 -7.51
N GLN A 9 -9.14 -4.55 -7.90
CA GLN A 9 -8.46 -3.59 -7.01
C GLN A 9 -9.39 -2.55 -6.37
N ARG A 10 -10.46 -2.18 -7.09
CA ARG A 10 -11.45 -1.17 -6.64
C ARG A 10 -12.62 -1.75 -5.84
N LYS A 11 -12.69 -3.08 -5.67
CA LYS A 11 -13.77 -3.70 -4.89
C LYS A 11 -13.64 -3.35 -3.40
N PRO A 12 -14.75 -3.07 -2.70
CA PRO A 12 -14.73 -2.71 -1.28
C PRO A 12 -14.03 -3.73 -0.39
N SER A 13 -14.20 -5.03 -0.67
CA SER A 13 -13.53 -6.11 0.05
C SER A 13 -12.00 -6.04 -0.04
N VAL A 14 -11.47 -5.69 -1.21
CA VAL A 14 -10.03 -5.55 -1.43
C VAL A 14 -9.50 -4.29 -0.74
N THR A 15 -10.18 -3.16 -0.90
CA THR A 15 -9.78 -1.89 -0.27
C THR A 15 -9.78 -2.00 1.25
N LEU A 16 -10.81 -2.62 1.84
CA LEU A 16 -10.88 -2.89 3.28
C LEU A 16 -9.75 -3.82 3.74
N SER A 17 -9.45 -4.88 2.98
CA SER A 17 -8.36 -5.81 3.32
C SER A 17 -7.00 -5.12 3.32
N VAL A 18 -6.70 -4.34 2.29
CA VAL A 18 -5.43 -3.61 2.20
C VAL A 18 -5.30 -2.59 3.33
N GLY A 19 -6.35 -1.78 3.55
CA GLY A 19 -6.36 -0.79 4.62
C GLY A 19 -6.22 -1.41 6.02
N SER A 20 -6.97 -2.47 6.31
CA SER A 20 -6.88 -3.17 7.59
C SER A 20 -5.52 -3.84 7.81
N SER A 21 -4.90 -4.39 6.76
CA SER A 21 -3.57 -4.98 6.84
C SER A 21 -2.49 -3.94 7.14
N MET A 22 -2.58 -2.74 6.56
CA MET A 22 -1.67 -1.64 6.87
C MET A 22 -1.78 -1.20 8.33
N ILE A 23 -3.01 -1.02 8.84
CA ILE A 23 -3.26 -0.66 10.24
C ILE A 23 -2.77 -1.77 11.17
N SER A 24 -3.06 -3.04 10.85
CA SER A 24 -2.62 -4.19 11.63
C SER A 24 -1.09 -4.27 11.73
N LEU A 25 -0.38 -4.03 10.62
CA LEU A 25 1.08 -4.00 10.61
C LEU A 25 1.62 -2.87 11.49
N LEU A 26 1.04 -1.67 11.37
CA LEU A 26 1.43 -0.53 12.22
C LEU A 26 1.24 -0.87 13.70
N MET A 27 0.08 -1.41 14.08
CA MET A 27 -0.22 -1.80 15.47
C MET A 27 0.72 -2.90 15.97
N ALA A 28 1.07 -3.87 15.12
CA ALA A 28 2.02 -4.92 15.46
C ALA A 28 3.42 -4.36 15.71
N LEU A 29 3.90 -3.43 14.88
CA LEU A 29 5.19 -2.78 15.06
C LEU A 29 5.23 -1.89 16.32
N VAL A 30 4.15 -1.18 16.62
CA VAL A 30 4.02 -0.40 17.86
C VAL A 30 4.03 -1.32 19.09
N SER A 31 3.30 -2.44 19.03
CA SER A 31 3.29 -3.43 20.11
C SER A 31 4.67 -4.04 20.31
N LEU A 32 5.38 -4.38 19.22
CA LEU A 32 6.75 -4.88 19.28
C LEU A 32 7.67 -3.86 19.96
N ALA A 33 7.63 -2.59 19.52
CA ALA A 33 8.44 -1.53 20.11
C ALA A 33 8.16 -1.34 21.61
N ALA A 34 6.88 -1.45 22.02
CA ALA A 34 6.48 -1.38 23.42
C ALA A 34 7.03 -2.56 24.23
N ILE A 35 6.99 -3.79 23.68
CA ILE A 35 7.55 -4.99 24.33
C ILE A 35 9.07 -4.86 24.47
N VAL A 36 9.78 -4.49 23.40
CA VAL A 36 11.23 -4.29 23.40
C VAL A 36 11.62 -3.26 24.48
N ALA A 37 10.92 -2.13 24.52
CA ALA A 37 11.17 -1.09 25.50
C ALA A 37 10.89 -1.53 26.94
N ALA A 38 9.84 -2.31 27.19
CA ALA A 38 9.49 -2.83 28.52
C ALA A 38 10.53 -3.86 29.02
N TYR A 39 11.13 -4.64 28.12
CA TYR A 39 12.19 -5.60 28.47
C TYR A 39 13.48 -4.96 28.97
N GLY A 40 13.71 -3.67 28.70
CA GLY A 40 14.86 -2.91 29.22
C GLY A 40 14.83 -2.63 30.73
N GLY A 41 13.89 -3.19 31.48
CA GLY A 41 13.94 -3.31 32.95
C GLY A 41 13.24 -2.21 33.74
N ASN A 42 12.70 -1.16 33.12
CA ASN A 42 11.98 -0.09 33.84
C ASN A 42 10.53 0.01 33.38
N THR A 43 9.61 -0.63 34.11
CA THR A 43 8.15 -0.65 33.77
C THR A 43 7.33 0.38 34.54
N GLY A 44 7.95 1.39 35.16
CA GLY A 44 7.26 2.45 35.89
C GLY A 44 6.42 3.36 34.99
N VAL A 45 5.42 4.04 35.55
CA VAL A 45 4.57 5.01 34.84
C VAL A 45 5.41 6.06 34.11
N MET A 46 6.51 6.51 34.70
CA MET A 46 7.43 7.48 34.11
C MET A 46 8.09 6.94 32.84
N PHE A 47 8.43 5.65 32.79
CA PHE A 47 8.97 4.99 31.60
C PHE A 47 7.95 5.02 30.43
N TRP A 48 6.69 4.68 30.70
CA TRP A 48 5.64 4.69 29.68
C TRP A 48 5.35 6.09 29.16
N LEU A 49 5.35 7.10 30.03
CA LEU A 49 5.21 8.50 29.61
C LEU A 49 6.37 8.94 28.69
N TRP A 50 7.61 8.58 29.04
CA TRP A 50 8.76 8.84 28.20
C TRP A 50 8.72 8.08 26.86
N PHE A 51 8.34 6.81 26.87
CA PHE A 51 8.19 5.99 25.66
C PHE A 51 7.14 6.60 24.72
N VAL A 52 5.94 6.89 25.22
CA VAL A 52 4.86 7.51 24.45
C VAL A 52 5.28 8.90 23.96
N GLY A 53 5.93 9.69 24.79
CA GLY A 53 6.45 11.01 24.41
C GLY A 53 7.46 10.94 23.28
N LYS A 54 8.43 10.04 23.34
CA LYS A 54 9.42 9.80 22.27
C LYS A 54 8.75 9.29 21.00
N PHE A 55 7.82 8.33 21.14
CA PHE A 55 7.08 7.76 20.01
C PHE A 55 6.26 8.83 19.28
N VAL A 56 5.44 9.58 20.00
CA VAL A 56 4.64 10.67 19.43
C VAL A 56 5.52 11.76 18.85
N GLY A 57 6.59 12.16 19.58
CA GLY A 57 7.56 13.13 19.10
C GLY A 57 8.22 12.71 17.79
N TYR A 58 8.62 11.45 17.68
CA TYR A 58 9.15 10.87 16.44
C TYR A 58 8.12 10.90 15.30
N CYS A 59 6.88 10.45 15.55
CA CYS A 59 5.83 10.47 14.54
C CYS A 59 5.52 11.90 14.05
N VAL A 60 5.41 12.85 14.97
CA VAL A 60 5.19 14.27 14.62
C VAL A 60 6.36 14.82 13.80
N LEU A 61 7.61 14.54 14.24
CA LEU A 61 8.80 14.94 13.51
C LEU A 61 8.79 14.41 12.07
N MET A 62 8.50 13.12 11.87
CA MET A 62 8.46 12.50 10.54
C MET A 62 7.34 13.07 9.67
N VAL A 63 6.14 13.23 10.23
CA VAL A 63 4.98 13.80 9.50
C VAL A 63 5.21 15.26 9.10
N VAL A 64 6.03 15.99 9.84
CA VAL A 64 6.38 17.39 9.56
C VAL A 64 7.59 17.51 8.63
N LEU A 65 8.65 16.73 8.89
CA LEU A 65 9.94 16.83 8.20
C LEU A 65 9.89 16.24 6.80
N ILE A 66 9.44 14.98 6.67
CA ILE A 66 9.44 14.28 5.38
C ILE A 66 8.62 15.01 4.32
N PRO A 67 7.37 15.47 4.57
CA PRO A 67 6.61 16.19 3.56
C PRO A 67 7.23 17.54 3.14
N ARG A 68 7.90 18.23 4.06
CA ARG A 68 8.59 19.48 3.70
C ARG A 68 9.78 19.23 2.80
N LEU A 69 10.62 18.26 3.17
CA LEU A 69 11.77 17.86 2.37
C LEU A 69 11.36 17.27 1.02
N ALA A 70 10.34 16.40 1.00
CA ALA A 70 9.84 15.79 -0.23
C ALA A 70 9.30 16.83 -1.21
N ARG A 71 8.48 17.77 -0.75
CA ARG A 71 7.98 18.87 -1.60
C ARG A 71 9.10 19.74 -2.15
N TRP A 72 10.04 20.12 -1.30
CA TRP A 72 11.16 20.95 -1.71
C TRP A 72 12.04 20.23 -2.74
N PHE A 73 12.39 18.97 -2.49
CA PHE A 73 13.29 18.22 -3.36
C PHE A 73 12.65 17.82 -4.68
N LEU A 74 11.42 17.26 -4.65
CA LEU A 74 10.71 16.79 -5.85
C LEU A 74 10.31 17.94 -6.78
N ARG A 75 10.14 19.15 -6.25
CA ARG A 75 9.94 20.36 -7.07
C ARG A 75 11.22 20.84 -7.73
N ARG A 76 12.35 20.72 -7.04
CA ARG A 76 13.63 21.25 -7.51
C ARG A 76 14.33 20.34 -8.52
N TYR A 77 14.19 19.03 -8.35
CA TYR A 77 14.90 18.03 -9.15
C TYR A 77 13.89 17.12 -9.84
N SER A 78 13.90 17.16 -11.20
CA SER A 78 13.02 16.33 -12.05
C SER A 78 13.67 15.03 -12.49
N ASP A 79 14.98 14.85 -12.24
CA ASP A 79 15.67 13.61 -12.59
C ASP A 79 15.24 12.44 -11.71
N ALA A 80 14.75 11.37 -12.36
CA ALA A 80 14.22 10.20 -11.68
C ALA A 80 15.26 9.40 -10.88
N VAL A 81 16.58 9.51 -11.21
CA VAL A 81 17.64 8.87 -10.42
C VAL A 81 17.86 9.64 -9.14
N MET A 82 17.93 10.97 -9.21
CA MET A 82 18.08 11.83 -8.04
C MET A 82 16.88 11.70 -7.11
N GLN A 83 15.67 11.63 -7.65
CA GLN A 83 14.45 11.40 -6.86
C GLN A 83 14.47 10.03 -6.17
N PHE A 84 14.95 8.98 -6.85
CA PHE A 84 15.11 7.65 -6.24
C PHE A 84 16.11 7.66 -5.08
N ILE A 85 17.29 8.28 -5.27
CA ILE A 85 18.31 8.41 -4.22
C ILE A 85 17.74 9.18 -3.03
N PHE A 86 16.99 10.25 -3.27
CA PHE A 86 16.33 11.01 -2.22
C PHE A 86 15.35 10.14 -1.41
N VAL A 87 14.47 9.39 -2.08
CA VAL A 87 13.50 8.50 -1.41
C VAL A 87 14.21 7.46 -0.55
N MET A 88 15.27 6.81 -1.08
CA MET A 88 16.06 5.85 -0.31
C MET A 88 16.76 6.52 0.88
N SER A 89 17.31 7.71 0.71
CA SER A 89 17.94 8.46 1.79
C SER A 89 16.95 8.80 2.91
N MET A 90 15.73 9.23 2.55
CA MET A 90 14.67 9.51 3.53
C MET A 90 14.25 8.25 4.29
N LEU A 91 14.15 7.11 3.61
CA LEU A 91 13.80 5.83 4.21
C LEU A 91 14.87 5.39 5.23
N PHE A 92 16.16 5.41 4.86
CA PHE A 92 17.25 5.03 5.76
C PHE A 92 17.45 6.05 6.90
N MET A 93 17.30 7.33 6.63
CA MET A 93 17.34 8.37 7.67
C MET A 93 16.22 8.17 8.70
N SER A 94 15.01 7.90 8.25
CA SER A 94 13.87 7.61 9.13
C SER A 94 14.10 6.36 9.97
N ALA A 95 14.67 5.31 9.38
CA ALA A 95 15.04 4.08 10.10
C ALA A 95 16.08 4.35 11.17
N ALA A 96 17.16 5.07 10.84
CA ALA A 96 18.21 5.43 11.79
C ALA A 96 17.70 6.35 12.93
N LEU A 97 16.83 7.31 12.62
CA LEU A 97 16.22 8.17 13.63
C LEU A 97 15.27 7.38 14.53
N SER A 98 14.55 6.38 13.99
CA SER A 98 13.72 5.48 14.78
C SER A 98 14.56 4.71 15.80
N GLU A 99 15.69 4.12 15.38
CA GLU A 99 16.63 3.43 16.27
C GLU A 99 17.23 4.34 17.34
N ALA A 100 17.60 5.57 16.97
CA ALA A 100 18.12 6.57 17.92
C ALA A 100 17.13 6.94 19.03
N VAL A 101 15.82 6.84 18.74
CA VAL A 101 14.74 7.09 19.73
C VAL A 101 14.42 5.83 20.55
N GLY A 102 15.01 4.67 20.19
CA GLY A 102 14.76 3.37 20.84
C GLY A 102 13.58 2.62 20.25
N LEU A 103 13.19 2.93 19.01
CA LEU A 103 12.22 2.19 18.22
C LEU A 103 12.96 1.34 17.17
N GLU A 104 12.33 0.29 16.70
CA GLU A 104 12.91 -0.55 15.63
C GLU A 104 13.02 0.23 14.31
N GLY A 105 14.14 0.06 13.59
CA GLY A 105 14.38 0.70 12.30
C GLY A 105 13.35 0.34 11.22
N ILE A 106 12.78 -0.86 11.30
CA ILE A 106 11.68 -1.32 10.43
C ILE A 106 10.46 -0.40 10.55
N PHE A 107 10.13 0.02 11.78
CA PHE A 107 9.04 0.98 12.03
C PHE A 107 9.33 2.31 11.35
N GLY A 108 10.57 2.80 11.48
CA GLY A 108 10.99 4.05 10.85
C GLY A 108 10.89 4.02 9.33
N ALA A 109 11.38 2.97 8.70
CA ALA A 109 11.28 2.78 7.26
C ALA A 109 9.82 2.71 6.78
N PHE A 110 8.96 2.00 7.53
CA PHE A 110 7.53 1.90 7.23
C PHE A 110 6.82 3.25 7.28
N VAL A 111 7.07 4.04 8.34
CA VAL A 111 6.49 5.39 8.49
C VAL A 111 6.93 6.31 7.36
N ALA A 112 8.22 6.29 6.99
CA ALA A 112 8.72 7.06 5.85
C ALA A 112 8.03 6.68 4.55
N GLY A 113 7.91 5.38 4.26
CA GLY A 113 7.22 4.88 3.06
C GLY A 113 5.75 5.29 3.01
N LEU A 114 5.05 5.22 4.15
CA LEU A 114 3.65 5.63 4.25
C LEU A 114 3.46 7.13 3.96
N ILE A 115 4.34 7.98 4.49
CA ILE A 115 4.30 9.42 4.26
C ILE A 115 4.66 9.77 2.81
N LEU A 116 5.72 9.16 2.27
CA LEU A 116 6.20 9.41 0.91
C LEU A 116 5.23 8.93 -0.16
N ASN A 117 4.44 7.89 0.11
CA ASN A 117 3.44 7.36 -0.82
C ASN A 117 2.45 8.42 -1.33
N ARG A 118 2.18 9.44 -0.53
CA ARG A 118 1.30 10.57 -0.93
C ARG A 118 1.92 11.45 -2.02
N PHE A 119 3.26 11.49 -2.10
CA PHE A 119 4.01 12.39 -3.00
C PHE A 119 4.48 11.69 -4.28
N ILE A 120 4.41 10.37 -4.33
CA ILE A 120 4.89 9.57 -5.45
C ILE A 120 3.67 8.98 -6.18
N PRO A 121 3.36 9.42 -7.42
CA PRO A 121 2.27 8.84 -8.18
C PRO A 121 2.51 7.34 -8.45
N HIS A 122 1.45 6.54 -8.38
CA HIS A 122 1.53 5.09 -8.62
C HIS A 122 1.98 4.74 -10.05
N VAL A 123 1.69 5.59 -11.02
CA VAL A 123 2.15 5.45 -12.40
C VAL A 123 3.21 6.52 -12.65
N SER A 124 4.44 6.26 -12.25
CA SER A 124 5.56 7.17 -12.44
C SER A 124 6.87 6.41 -12.65
N PRO A 125 7.85 6.98 -13.38
CA PRO A 125 9.18 6.39 -13.53
C PRO A 125 9.88 6.13 -12.19
N LEU A 126 9.62 6.98 -11.20
CA LEU A 126 10.14 6.82 -9.84
C LEU A 126 9.54 5.60 -9.15
N MET A 127 8.21 5.43 -9.19
CA MET A 127 7.54 4.27 -8.59
C MET A 127 8.01 2.97 -9.25
N ASN A 128 8.11 2.92 -10.58
CA ASN A 128 8.61 1.75 -11.30
C ASN A 128 10.03 1.35 -10.85
N ARG A 129 10.91 2.32 -10.59
CA ARG A 129 12.25 2.05 -10.06
C ARG A 129 12.23 1.53 -8.63
N ILE A 130 11.40 2.11 -7.77
CA ILE A 130 11.23 1.66 -6.38
C ILE A 130 10.71 0.21 -6.37
N GLU A 131 9.69 -0.08 -7.16
CA GLU A 131 9.13 -1.43 -7.28
C GLU A 131 10.14 -2.41 -7.89
N PHE A 132 10.90 -2.00 -8.90
CA PHE A 132 11.92 -2.85 -9.51
C PHE A 132 13.00 -3.22 -8.49
N ILE A 133 13.59 -2.27 -7.79
CA ILE A 133 14.65 -2.53 -6.80
C ILE A 133 14.08 -3.34 -5.61
N GLY A 134 12.87 -3.02 -5.17
CA GLY A 134 12.18 -3.78 -4.12
C GLY A 134 12.01 -5.24 -4.49
N ASN A 135 11.45 -5.51 -5.66
CA ASN A 135 11.13 -6.86 -6.11
C ASN A 135 12.35 -7.64 -6.61
N ALA A 136 13.32 -6.98 -7.25
CA ALA A 136 14.48 -7.64 -7.84
C ALA A 136 15.65 -7.81 -6.87
N LEU A 137 15.78 -6.96 -5.87
CA LEU A 137 16.93 -6.98 -4.95
C LEU A 137 16.52 -7.18 -3.49
N PHE A 138 15.74 -6.27 -2.92
CA PHE A 138 15.50 -6.27 -1.46
C PHE A 138 14.68 -7.47 -0.99
N ILE A 139 13.60 -7.81 -1.69
CA ILE A 139 12.72 -8.93 -1.30
C ILE A 139 13.45 -10.27 -1.46
N PRO A 140 14.10 -10.61 -2.60
CA PRO A 140 14.86 -11.86 -2.72
C PRO A 140 16.01 -11.94 -1.72
N TYR A 141 16.78 -10.86 -1.53
CA TYR A 141 17.88 -10.84 -0.56
C TYR A 141 17.40 -11.12 0.85
N PHE A 142 16.30 -10.48 1.27
CA PHE A 142 15.68 -10.72 2.57
C PHE A 142 15.20 -12.17 2.72
N LEU A 143 14.49 -12.70 1.71
CA LEU A 143 13.98 -14.08 1.75
C LEU A 143 15.10 -15.13 1.77
N ILE A 144 16.17 -14.91 1.00
CA ILE A 144 17.34 -15.80 1.03
C ILE A 144 18.01 -15.74 2.41
N GLY A 145 18.24 -14.54 2.94
CA GLY A 145 18.83 -14.34 4.26
C GLY A 145 18.04 -15.05 5.36
N VAL A 146 16.72 -14.91 5.33
CA VAL A 146 15.84 -15.64 6.26
C VAL A 146 15.88 -17.15 6.01
N GLY A 147 15.84 -17.56 4.74
CA GLY A 147 15.92 -19.00 4.38
C GLY A 147 17.17 -19.69 4.92
N MET A 148 18.30 -18.99 5.00
CA MET A 148 19.53 -19.52 5.58
C MET A 148 19.48 -19.72 7.11
N LEU A 149 18.58 -19.02 7.80
CA LEU A 149 18.39 -19.18 9.25
C LEU A 149 17.53 -20.40 9.60
N ILE A 150 16.84 -20.99 8.62
CA ILE A 150 15.91 -22.11 8.84
C ILE A 150 16.67 -23.41 8.95
N ASN A 151 16.50 -24.12 10.06
CA ASN A 151 17.00 -25.46 10.23
C ASN A 151 15.94 -26.51 9.88
N LEU A 152 15.93 -26.96 8.62
CA LEU A 152 14.97 -27.95 8.14
C LEU A 152 15.04 -29.29 8.87
N ARG A 153 16.17 -29.64 9.50
CA ARG A 153 16.31 -30.91 10.26
C ARG A 153 15.41 -30.92 11.49
N LEU A 154 15.14 -29.76 12.10
CA LEU A 154 14.25 -29.68 13.26
C LEU A 154 12.79 -30.00 12.91
N LEU A 155 12.38 -29.82 11.65
CA LEU A 155 11.05 -30.20 11.18
C LEU A 155 10.80 -31.70 11.23
N PHE A 156 11.86 -32.50 11.08
CA PHE A 156 11.80 -33.96 11.06
C PHE A 156 12.21 -34.57 12.40
N ALA A 157 12.69 -33.78 13.35
CA ALA A 157 13.16 -34.26 14.66
C ALA A 157 12.04 -34.63 15.65
N GLY A 158 10.78 -34.33 15.35
CA GLY A 158 9.58 -34.87 16.02
C GLY A 158 9.19 -34.25 17.37
N GLY A 159 7.90 -34.24 17.64
CA GLY A 159 7.25 -34.21 18.94
C GLY A 159 6.74 -32.84 19.44
N GLY A 160 7.56 -31.98 19.99
CA GLY A 160 7.10 -30.76 20.68
C GLY A 160 6.80 -29.57 19.75
N ILE A 161 7.62 -29.42 18.71
CA ILE A 161 7.56 -28.31 17.78
C ILE A 161 6.27 -28.35 16.94
N VAL A 162 5.84 -29.53 16.54
CA VAL A 162 4.61 -29.71 15.71
C VAL A 162 3.36 -29.19 16.43
N GLY A 163 3.25 -29.42 17.74
CA GLY A 163 2.14 -28.89 18.54
C GLY A 163 2.11 -27.35 18.58
N VAL A 164 3.27 -26.74 18.78
CA VAL A 164 3.42 -25.27 18.79
C VAL A 164 3.08 -24.69 17.41
N VAL A 165 3.58 -25.29 16.33
CA VAL A 165 3.28 -24.87 14.96
C VAL A 165 1.78 -24.94 14.66
N ILE A 166 1.14 -26.07 14.98
CA ILE A 166 -0.31 -26.24 14.78
C ILE A 166 -1.08 -25.18 15.56
N MET A 167 -0.71 -24.95 16.82
CA MET A 167 -1.34 -23.94 17.66
C MET A 167 -1.22 -22.54 17.03
N ILE A 168 -0.02 -22.12 16.61
CA ILE A 168 0.21 -20.81 15.99
C ILE A 168 -0.56 -20.69 14.68
N VAL A 169 -0.55 -21.71 13.81
CA VAL A 169 -1.28 -21.72 12.54
C VAL A 169 -2.78 -21.62 12.78
N VAL A 170 -3.33 -22.42 13.68
CA VAL A 170 -4.77 -22.46 13.95
C VAL A 170 -5.24 -21.12 14.54
N PHE A 171 -4.59 -20.64 15.61
CA PHE A 171 -5.00 -19.37 16.24
C PHE A 171 -4.82 -18.17 15.30
N GLY A 172 -3.71 -18.08 14.59
CA GLY A 172 -3.45 -17.02 13.61
C GLY A 172 -4.46 -17.02 12.44
N THR A 173 -4.84 -18.19 11.96
CA THR A 173 -5.78 -18.33 10.84
C THR A 173 -7.22 -18.14 11.26
N VAL A 174 -7.64 -18.76 12.39
CA VAL A 174 -9.01 -18.64 12.90
C VAL A 174 -9.34 -17.20 13.30
N GLY A 175 -8.42 -16.51 14.00
CA GLY A 175 -8.64 -15.10 14.36
C GLY A 175 -8.89 -14.21 13.15
N LYS A 176 -8.11 -14.39 12.08
CA LYS A 176 -8.30 -13.63 10.83
C LYS A 176 -9.55 -14.04 10.07
N ALA A 177 -9.92 -15.33 10.09
CA ALA A 177 -11.17 -15.80 9.51
C ALA A 177 -12.37 -15.15 10.20
N VAL A 178 -12.42 -15.20 11.52
CA VAL A 178 -13.48 -14.56 12.30
C VAL A 178 -13.56 -13.06 12.00
N ALA A 179 -12.45 -12.36 11.98
CA ALA A 179 -12.42 -10.93 11.67
C ALA A 179 -12.94 -10.63 10.26
N ALA A 180 -12.52 -11.41 9.25
CA ALA A 180 -12.94 -11.21 7.86
C ALA A 180 -14.43 -11.47 7.65
N TYR A 181 -14.97 -12.55 8.21
CA TYR A 181 -16.39 -12.87 8.09
C TYR A 181 -17.27 -11.93 8.93
N LEU A 182 -16.81 -11.51 10.11
CA LEU A 182 -17.51 -10.52 10.93
C LEU A 182 -17.57 -9.17 10.22
N ALA A 183 -16.46 -8.71 9.64
CA ALA A 183 -16.42 -7.50 8.83
C ALA A 183 -17.33 -7.62 7.60
N GLY A 184 -17.29 -8.76 6.89
CA GLY A 184 -18.19 -9.03 5.77
C GLY A 184 -19.66 -8.90 6.16
N ARG A 185 -20.03 -9.46 7.32
CA ARG A 185 -21.40 -9.38 7.85
C ARG A 185 -21.77 -7.96 8.29
N LEU A 186 -20.87 -7.24 8.97
CA LEU A 186 -21.08 -5.87 9.42
C LEU A 186 -21.30 -4.90 8.25
N PHE A 187 -20.52 -5.03 7.19
CA PHE A 187 -20.64 -4.23 5.98
C PHE A 187 -21.66 -4.80 4.96
N ARG A 188 -22.41 -5.83 5.32
CA ARG A 188 -23.43 -6.49 4.48
C ARG A 188 -22.87 -6.93 3.12
N LEU A 189 -21.63 -7.38 3.09
CA LEU A 189 -20.97 -7.88 1.88
C LEU A 189 -21.32 -9.36 1.64
N PRO A 190 -21.33 -9.81 0.39
CA PRO A 190 -21.54 -11.24 0.08
C PRO A 190 -20.42 -12.11 0.65
N VAL A 191 -20.71 -13.40 0.84
CA VAL A 191 -19.75 -14.37 1.41
C VAL A 191 -18.46 -14.45 0.58
N SER A 192 -18.56 -14.33 -0.74
CA SER A 192 -17.38 -14.27 -1.63
C SER A 192 -16.44 -13.10 -1.29
N SER A 193 -16.99 -11.96 -0.87
CA SER A 193 -16.19 -10.83 -0.36
C SER A 193 -15.55 -11.14 0.98
N GLY A 194 -16.23 -11.86 1.89
CA GLY A 194 -15.65 -12.37 3.13
C GLY A 194 -14.48 -13.32 2.87
N ASN A 195 -14.63 -14.26 1.94
CA ASN A 195 -13.56 -15.16 1.51
C ASN A 195 -12.38 -14.38 0.91
N MET A 196 -12.65 -13.35 0.11
CA MET A 196 -11.60 -12.47 -0.44
C MET A 196 -10.85 -11.75 0.68
N MET A 197 -11.55 -11.18 1.66
CA MET A 197 -10.94 -10.49 2.80
C MET A 197 -10.09 -11.46 3.63
N PHE A 198 -10.62 -12.64 3.94
CA PHE A 198 -9.87 -13.68 4.64
C PHE A 198 -8.62 -14.09 3.84
N GLY A 199 -8.77 -14.40 2.55
CA GLY A 199 -7.65 -14.78 1.69
C GLY A 199 -6.53 -13.73 1.67
N LEU A 200 -6.88 -12.45 1.48
CA LEU A 200 -5.89 -11.36 1.40
C LEU A 200 -5.20 -11.06 2.74
N THR A 201 -5.89 -11.28 3.87
CA THR A 201 -5.34 -10.94 5.19
C THR A 201 -4.72 -12.14 5.92
N SER A 202 -5.00 -13.40 5.51
CA SER A 202 -4.53 -14.60 6.20
C SER A 202 -3.05 -14.90 5.96
N ALA A 203 -2.47 -14.47 4.83
CA ALA A 203 -1.06 -14.67 4.57
C ALA A 203 -0.21 -13.91 5.60
N HIS A 204 0.69 -14.65 6.23
CA HIS A 204 1.79 -14.07 7.00
C HIS A 204 3.00 -13.96 6.08
N ALA A 205 3.77 -12.89 6.23
CA ALA A 205 4.88 -12.59 5.34
C ALA A 205 6.07 -12.02 6.12
N ALA A 206 6.91 -11.26 5.46
CA ALA A 206 8.13 -10.66 5.96
C ALA A 206 8.00 -9.98 7.34
N GLY A 207 6.85 -9.36 7.63
CA GLY A 207 6.61 -8.72 8.92
C GLY A 207 6.62 -9.69 10.12
N ALA A 208 6.09 -10.90 9.94
CA ALA A 208 6.14 -11.92 10.99
C ALA A 208 7.59 -12.40 11.26
N ILE A 209 8.35 -12.58 10.20
CA ILE A 209 9.78 -12.98 10.32
C ILE A 209 10.58 -11.86 10.98
N ALA A 210 10.36 -10.61 10.57
CA ALA A 210 11.05 -9.47 11.15
C ALA A 210 10.79 -9.36 12.67
N MET A 211 9.54 -9.54 13.11
CA MET A 211 9.19 -9.55 14.54
C MET A 211 9.90 -10.68 15.30
N VAL A 212 9.96 -11.87 14.73
CA VAL A 212 10.68 -13.02 15.33
C VAL A 212 12.18 -12.75 15.42
N MET A 213 12.79 -12.20 14.37
CA MET A 213 14.21 -11.85 14.38
C MET A 213 14.55 -10.80 15.43
N VAL A 214 13.66 -9.85 15.68
CA VAL A 214 13.82 -8.88 16.78
C VAL A 214 13.74 -9.61 18.13
N GLY A 215 12.75 -10.50 18.32
CA GLY A 215 12.61 -11.31 19.53
C GLY A 215 13.81 -12.22 19.82
N MET A 216 14.50 -12.71 18.77
CA MET A 216 15.74 -13.51 18.92
C MET A 216 16.93 -12.69 19.42
N LYS A 217 16.94 -11.39 19.19
CA LYS A 217 17.97 -10.47 19.72
C LYS A 217 17.76 -10.07 21.18
N MET A 218 16.56 -10.35 21.71
CA MET A 218 16.20 -10.04 23.09
C MET A 218 16.54 -11.23 23.99
N GLU A 219 17.24 -10.98 25.10
CA GLU A 219 17.58 -11.99 26.09
C GLU A 219 16.67 -11.84 27.31
N VAL A 220 16.07 -12.94 27.74
CA VAL A 220 15.25 -13.01 28.98
C VAL A 220 16.19 -13.10 30.19
N GLU A 221 17.25 -13.92 30.04
CA GLU A 221 18.37 -14.06 30.96
C GLU A 221 19.67 -14.03 30.14
N PRO A 222 20.83 -13.72 30.74
CA PRO A 222 22.09 -13.71 30.02
C PRO A 222 22.31 -15.00 29.26
N GLY A 223 22.32 -14.94 27.92
CA GLY A 223 22.51 -16.10 27.04
C GLY A 223 21.24 -16.89 26.67
N VAL A 224 20.02 -16.45 27.13
CA VAL A 224 18.75 -17.09 26.77
C VAL A 224 17.91 -16.13 25.95
N PRO A 225 17.79 -16.32 24.61
CA PRO A 225 16.97 -15.47 23.78
C PRO A 225 15.49 -15.64 24.10
N LEU A 226 14.71 -14.55 23.98
CA LEU A 226 13.26 -14.57 24.17
C LEU A 226 12.55 -15.49 23.18
N VAL A 227 13.04 -15.51 21.95
CA VAL A 227 12.53 -16.36 20.86
C VAL A 227 13.64 -17.34 20.45
N THR A 228 13.32 -18.62 20.53
CA THR A 228 14.25 -19.69 20.17
C THR A 228 14.23 -19.97 18.67
N ASP A 229 15.26 -20.68 18.17
CA ASP A 229 15.33 -21.15 16.78
C ASP A 229 14.14 -22.05 16.42
N ASP A 230 13.59 -22.78 17.37
CA ASP A 230 12.40 -23.61 17.19
C ASP A 230 11.17 -22.77 16.88
N MET A 231 11.00 -21.62 17.54
CA MET A 231 9.93 -20.70 17.25
C MET A 231 10.09 -20.04 15.88
N LEU A 232 11.31 -19.69 15.46
CA LEU A 232 11.60 -19.20 14.11
C LEU A 232 11.16 -20.23 13.07
N ASN A 233 11.57 -21.48 13.24
CA ASN A 233 11.18 -22.57 12.33
C ASN A 233 9.65 -22.75 12.29
N GLY A 234 9.01 -22.69 13.46
CA GLY A 234 7.54 -22.75 13.57
C GLY A 234 6.84 -21.64 12.79
N VAL A 235 7.33 -20.40 12.89
CA VAL A 235 6.77 -19.25 12.16
C VAL A 235 6.99 -19.37 10.65
N VAL A 236 8.12 -19.90 10.19
CA VAL A 236 8.33 -20.11 8.75
C VAL A 236 7.39 -21.17 8.20
N ILE A 237 7.15 -22.26 8.92
CA ILE A 237 6.15 -23.26 8.54
C ILE A 237 4.75 -22.63 8.51
N MET A 238 4.40 -21.82 9.50
CA MET A 238 3.15 -21.08 9.52
C MET A 238 3.01 -20.20 8.27
N ILE A 239 4.06 -19.49 7.88
CA ILE A 239 4.06 -18.66 6.67
C ILE A 239 3.77 -19.52 5.44
N LEU A 240 4.44 -20.65 5.29
CA LEU A 240 4.24 -21.55 4.16
C LEU A 240 2.77 -22.00 4.06
N PHE A 241 2.20 -22.52 5.13
CA PHE A 241 0.81 -22.98 5.14
C PHE A 241 -0.18 -21.85 4.92
N THR A 242 0.01 -20.71 5.59
CA THR A 242 -0.90 -19.57 5.45
C THR A 242 -0.84 -18.93 4.05
N CYS A 243 0.32 -18.92 3.40
CA CYS A 243 0.46 -18.47 2.01
C CYS A 243 -0.26 -19.40 1.02
N ILE A 244 -0.18 -20.73 1.22
CA ILE A 244 -0.90 -21.69 0.38
C ILE A 244 -2.42 -21.49 0.54
N ILE A 245 -2.90 -21.45 1.79
CA ILE A 245 -4.34 -21.24 2.09
C ILE A 245 -4.81 -19.90 1.52
N SER A 246 -4.07 -18.83 1.75
CA SER A 246 -4.35 -17.48 1.24
C SER A 246 -4.49 -17.49 -0.29
N THR A 247 -3.54 -18.11 -0.99
CA THR A 247 -3.53 -18.15 -2.46
C THR A 247 -4.76 -18.87 -2.99
N ILE A 248 -5.08 -20.07 -2.47
CA ILE A 248 -6.22 -20.88 -2.92
C ILE A 248 -7.54 -20.16 -2.64
N VAL A 249 -7.69 -19.60 -1.43
CA VAL A 249 -8.94 -18.92 -1.04
C VAL A 249 -9.13 -17.64 -1.84
N THR A 250 -8.07 -16.84 -2.02
CA THR A 250 -8.14 -15.60 -2.80
C THR A 250 -8.47 -15.87 -4.27
N GLU A 251 -7.84 -16.89 -4.89
CA GLU A 251 -8.09 -17.25 -6.28
C GLU A 251 -9.56 -17.67 -6.48
N ARG A 252 -10.07 -18.56 -5.62
CA ARG A 252 -11.49 -19.00 -5.68
C ARG A 252 -12.45 -17.84 -5.43
N ALA A 253 -12.17 -17.00 -4.46
CA ALA A 253 -12.99 -15.82 -4.18
C ALA A 253 -13.00 -14.82 -5.35
N ALA A 254 -11.84 -14.60 -5.99
CA ALA A 254 -11.72 -13.75 -7.16
C ALA A 254 -12.56 -14.27 -8.34
N GLN A 255 -12.49 -15.58 -8.62
CA GLN A 255 -13.31 -16.21 -9.65
C GLN A 255 -14.80 -16.05 -9.35
N GLN A 256 -15.24 -16.32 -8.11
CA GLN A 256 -16.64 -16.20 -7.72
C GLN A 256 -17.15 -14.75 -7.85
N ILE A 257 -16.36 -13.76 -7.46
CA ILE A 257 -16.74 -12.35 -7.59
C ILE A 257 -16.85 -11.97 -9.06
N THR A 258 -15.90 -12.38 -9.90
CA THR A 258 -15.90 -12.07 -11.33
C THR A 258 -17.07 -12.76 -12.06
N LEU A 259 -17.41 -14.01 -11.72
CA LEU A 259 -18.56 -14.71 -12.27
C LEU A 259 -19.86 -14.01 -11.87
N ARG A 260 -20.02 -13.67 -10.61
CA ARG A 260 -21.19 -12.96 -10.11
C ARG A 260 -21.37 -11.59 -10.76
N ASP A 261 -20.28 -10.84 -10.99
CA ASP A 261 -20.33 -9.56 -11.68
C ASP A 261 -20.80 -9.72 -13.15
N LYS A 262 -20.47 -10.87 -13.79
CA LYS A 262 -20.93 -11.18 -15.15
C LYS A 262 -22.37 -11.68 -15.21
N GLU A 263 -22.85 -12.32 -14.14
CA GLU A 263 -24.22 -12.86 -14.05
C GLU A 263 -25.24 -11.81 -13.59
N MET A 264 -24.80 -10.72 -12.97
CA MET A 264 -25.69 -9.59 -12.68
C MET A 264 -26.04 -8.91 -14.01
N PRO A 265 -27.34 -8.80 -14.37
CA PRO A 265 -27.74 -8.00 -15.51
C PRO A 265 -27.22 -6.57 -15.33
N GLU A 266 -26.76 -5.96 -16.40
CA GLU A 266 -26.25 -4.57 -16.42
C GLU A 266 -27.22 -3.52 -15.82
N ASP A 267 -28.47 -3.91 -15.55
CA ASP A 267 -29.56 -3.04 -15.09
C ASP A 267 -29.64 -2.76 -13.57
N THR A 268 -28.84 -3.40 -12.70
CA THR A 268 -29.03 -3.25 -11.23
C THR A 268 -27.87 -2.66 -10.47
N THR A 269 -26.73 -2.41 -11.09
CA THR A 269 -25.60 -1.67 -10.49
C THR A 269 -25.01 -0.60 -11.42
N ALA A 270 -25.77 -0.24 -12.41
CA ALA A 270 -25.60 1.03 -13.08
C ALA A 270 -26.19 2.16 -12.16
N ASN A 271 -25.51 2.46 -11.06
CA ASN A 271 -24.98 3.81 -11.05
C ASN A 271 -24.21 3.89 -12.35
N GLU A 272 -24.87 4.47 -13.33
CA GLU A 272 -24.29 4.87 -14.59
C GLU A 272 -22.85 5.24 -14.32
N SER A 273 -21.93 4.32 -14.54
CA SER A 273 -20.55 4.67 -14.79
C SER A 273 -20.67 5.40 -16.12
N GLU A 274 -21.10 6.66 -16.01
CA GLU A 274 -21.03 7.60 -17.11
C GLU A 274 -19.63 7.43 -17.65
N GLU A 275 -19.52 6.72 -18.77
CA GLU A 275 -18.26 6.57 -19.46
C GLU A 275 -17.73 7.98 -19.69
N LYS A 276 -16.64 8.33 -18.99
CA LYS A 276 -16.04 9.64 -19.10
C LYS A 276 -14.86 9.53 -20.03
N VAL A 277 -14.94 10.23 -21.16
CA VAL A 277 -13.79 10.39 -22.05
C VAL A 277 -12.95 11.54 -21.52
N LEU A 278 -11.76 11.21 -20.99
CA LEU A 278 -10.78 12.19 -20.54
C LEU A 278 -9.91 12.63 -21.74
N ILE A 279 -9.92 13.93 -22.02
CA ILE A 279 -9.17 14.51 -23.13
C ILE A 279 -8.00 15.35 -22.55
N PRO A 280 -6.75 14.84 -22.59
CA PRO A 280 -5.60 15.60 -22.10
C PRO A 280 -5.25 16.72 -23.09
N MET A 281 -5.33 17.97 -22.65
CA MET A 281 -5.07 19.16 -23.47
C MET A 281 -3.89 19.93 -22.92
N ARG A 282 -2.68 19.60 -23.40
CA ARG A 282 -1.46 20.33 -23.03
C ARG A 282 -1.09 21.37 -24.09
N TYR A 283 -1.21 20.98 -25.35
CA TYR A 283 -0.77 21.80 -26.48
C TYR A 283 -1.98 22.32 -27.26
N PRO A 284 -2.09 23.65 -27.49
CA PRO A 284 -3.22 24.24 -28.22
C PRO A 284 -3.38 23.68 -29.64
N GLU A 285 -2.26 23.33 -30.28
CA GLU A 285 -2.19 22.84 -31.66
C GLU A 285 -2.92 21.51 -31.87
N TYR A 286 -2.94 20.66 -30.86
CA TYR A 286 -3.56 19.33 -30.93
C TYR A 286 -4.93 19.26 -30.25
N ALA A 287 -5.31 20.27 -29.46
CA ALA A 287 -6.50 20.23 -28.66
C ALA A 287 -7.78 20.00 -29.48
N GLN A 288 -7.92 20.70 -30.60
CA GLN A 288 -9.08 20.55 -31.49
C GLN A 288 -9.15 19.15 -32.13
N ARG A 289 -8.01 18.57 -32.51
CA ARG A 289 -7.95 17.21 -33.07
C ARG A 289 -8.32 16.16 -32.04
N LEU A 290 -7.88 16.33 -30.80
CA LEU A 290 -8.22 15.43 -29.70
C LEU A 290 -9.71 15.48 -29.35
N VAL A 291 -10.32 16.68 -29.36
CA VAL A 291 -11.77 16.84 -29.18
C VAL A 291 -12.52 16.13 -30.30
N ASN A 292 -12.12 16.33 -31.58
CA ASN A 292 -12.76 15.66 -32.71
C ASN A 292 -12.64 14.13 -32.62
N LEU A 293 -11.48 13.61 -32.22
CA LEU A 293 -11.30 12.17 -32.01
C LEU A 293 -12.21 11.65 -30.91
N ALA A 294 -12.29 12.36 -29.79
CA ALA A 294 -13.16 11.99 -28.69
C ALA A 294 -14.65 12.01 -29.09
N MET A 295 -15.06 12.97 -29.94
CA MET A 295 -16.41 13.01 -30.53
C MET A 295 -16.71 11.79 -31.37
N MET A 296 -15.74 11.32 -32.19
CA MET A 296 -15.89 10.10 -33.01
C MET A 296 -15.96 8.82 -32.17
N MET A 297 -15.33 8.79 -31.02
CA MET A 297 -15.32 7.63 -30.11
C MET A 297 -16.59 7.54 -29.25
N ARG A 298 -17.42 8.58 -29.25
CA ARG A 298 -18.66 8.61 -28.46
C ARG A 298 -19.65 7.60 -28.98
N SER A 299 -20.21 6.77 -28.08
CA SER A 299 -21.31 5.89 -28.42
C SER A 299 -22.60 6.70 -28.61
N PRO A 300 -23.35 6.49 -29.73
CA PRO A 300 -24.60 7.23 -29.96
C PRO A 300 -25.69 6.93 -28.92
N LYS A 301 -25.55 5.82 -28.17
CA LYS A 301 -26.53 5.34 -27.19
C LYS A 301 -26.25 5.74 -25.75
N ASN A 302 -25.05 6.21 -25.45
CA ASN A 302 -24.65 6.58 -24.08
C ASN A 302 -24.38 8.08 -23.97
N THR A 303 -24.85 8.69 -22.89
CA THR A 303 -24.51 10.07 -22.51
C THR A 303 -23.07 10.10 -21.97
N THR A 304 -22.10 9.82 -22.84
CA THR A 304 -20.66 9.83 -22.47
C THR A 304 -20.26 11.25 -22.12
N GLN A 305 -19.93 11.52 -20.86
CA GLN A 305 -19.41 12.81 -20.43
C GLN A 305 -17.98 13.02 -20.94
N MET A 306 -17.73 14.13 -21.60
CA MET A 306 -16.38 14.54 -21.99
C MET A 306 -15.76 15.45 -20.93
N VAL A 307 -14.53 15.14 -20.53
CA VAL A 307 -13.78 15.93 -19.55
C VAL A 307 -12.46 16.38 -20.17
N GLY A 308 -12.34 17.68 -20.43
CA GLY A 308 -11.09 18.31 -20.85
C GLY A 308 -10.18 18.53 -19.64
N LEU A 309 -8.99 17.97 -19.67
CA LEU A 309 -8.00 18.08 -18.61
C LEU A 309 -6.76 18.83 -19.09
N ASN A 310 -6.38 19.90 -18.40
CA ASN A 310 -5.08 20.52 -18.52
C ASN A 310 -4.29 20.32 -17.22
N VAL A 311 -3.04 19.85 -17.33
CA VAL A 311 -2.17 19.65 -16.18
C VAL A 311 -1.02 20.63 -16.24
N VAL A 312 -0.86 21.41 -15.18
CA VAL A 312 0.16 22.45 -15.03
C VAL A 312 1.18 22.03 -13.99
N TYR A 313 2.45 22.30 -14.23
CA TYR A 313 3.50 22.09 -13.23
C TYR A 313 3.39 23.11 -12.10
N ASP A 314 3.67 22.66 -10.88
CA ASP A 314 3.80 23.49 -9.69
C ASP A 314 5.24 24.10 -9.68
N ASP A 315 5.44 25.09 -10.56
CA ASP A 315 6.67 25.88 -10.70
C ASP A 315 6.39 27.38 -10.54
N ASP A 316 7.43 28.19 -10.63
CA ASP A 316 7.32 29.66 -10.43
C ASP A 316 6.39 30.32 -11.48
N ASP A 317 6.21 29.71 -12.65
CA ASP A 317 5.30 30.15 -13.72
C ASP A 317 3.88 29.56 -13.61
N MET A 318 3.57 28.83 -12.56
CA MET A 318 2.29 28.12 -12.39
C MET A 318 1.06 29.01 -12.60
N PRO A 319 0.95 30.22 -12.02
CA PRO A 319 -0.25 31.05 -12.20
C PRO A 319 -0.51 31.40 -13.66
N ARG A 320 0.55 31.72 -14.42
CA ARG A 320 0.48 32.04 -15.83
C ARG A 320 0.07 30.85 -16.68
N LYS A 321 0.65 29.67 -16.41
CA LYS A 321 0.33 28.42 -17.11
C LYS A 321 -1.09 27.95 -16.81
N GLN A 322 -1.55 28.15 -15.58
CA GLN A 322 -2.93 27.84 -15.18
C GLN A 322 -3.94 28.69 -15.94
N GLU A 323 -3.69 29.99 -16.06
CA GLU A 323 -4.55 30.89 -16.83
C GLU A 323 -4.57 30.52 -18.32
N GLN A 324 -3.40 30.19 -18.90
CA GLN A 324 -3.31 29.72 -20.29
C GLN A 324 -4.07 28.42 -20.52
N GLY A 325 -3.94 27.47 -19.58
CA GLY A 325 -4.67 26.20 -19.60
C GLY A 325 -6.18 26.40 -19.52
N GLN A 326 -6.62 27.31 -18.67
CA GLN A 326 -8.03 27.62 -18.52
C GLN A 326 -8.61 28.24 -19.80
N ARG A 327 -7.93 29.23 -20.41
CA ARG A 327 -8.34 29.84 -21.69
C ARG A 327 -8.37 28.82 -22.83
N LEU A 328 -7.45 27.84 -22.85
CA LEU A 328 -7.48 26.77 -23.84
C LEU A 328 -8.71 25.88 -23.66
N LEU A 329 -8.98 25.47 -22.43
CA LEU A 329 -10.14 24.64 -22.11
C LEU A 329 -11.46 25.34 -22.41
N GLU A 330 -11.59 26.61 -22.11
CA GLU A 330 -12.79 27.45 -22.46
C GLU A 330 -13.04 27.49 -23.96
N ARG A 331 -12.00 27.70 -24.78
CA ARG A 331 -12.14 27.65 -26.24
C ARG A 331 -12.58 26.29 -26.74
N MET A 332 -12.03 25.20 -26.16
CA MET A 332 -12.39 23.84 -26.56
C MET A 332 -13.81 23.48 -26.10
N THR A 333 -14.25 24.01 -24.97
CA THR A 333 -15.66 23.88 -24.52
C THR A 333 -16.62 24.54 -25.50
N GLN A 334 -16.31 25.76 -25.96
CA GLN A 334 -17.11 26.44 -26.97
C GLN A 334 -17.10 25.67 -28.30
N TYR A 335 -15.97 25.12 -28.69
CA TYR A 335 -15.85 24.29 -29.88
C TYR A 335 -16.68 23.00 -29.78
N ALA A 336 -16.67 22.32 -28.65
CA ALA A 336 -17.48 21.13 -28.40
C ALA A 336 -18.98 21.46 -28.34
N ALA A 337 -19.33 22.60 -27.73
CA ALA A 337 -20.72 23.09 -27.67
C ALA A 337 -21.32 23.41 -29.06
N ALA A 338 -20.49 23.84 -30.02
CA ALA A 338 -20.92 24.03 -31.40
C ALA A 338 -21.35 22.71 -32.09
N ALA A 339 -20.94 21.56 -31.55
CA ALA A 339 -21.36 20.22 -31.98
C ALA A 339 -22.41 19.61 -31.04
N ASP A 340 -23.08 20.40 -30.21
CA ASP A 340 -24.08 20.00 -29.22
C ASP A 340 -23.53 18.98 -28.17
N ILE A 341 -22.25 19.16 -27.77
CA ILE A 341 -21.57 18.29 -26.82
C ILE A 341 -21.17 19.09 -25.59
N HIS A 342 -21.65 18.61 -24.45
CA HIS A 342 -21.28 19.19 -23.14
C HIS A 342 -19.92 18.63 -22.69
N MET A 343 -18.91 19.50 -22.54
CA MET A 343 -17.58 19.14 -22.07
C MET A 343 -17.30 19.81 -20.72
N GLN A 344 -17.01 19.01 -19.69
CA GLN A 344 -16.52 19.53 -18.42
C GLN A 344 -15.02 19.83 -18.53
N THR A 345 -14.54 20.83 -17.84
CA THR A 345 -13.13 21.23 -17.86
C THR A 345 -12.51 21.21 -16.48
N GLN A 346 -11.27 20.73 -16.40
CA GLN A 346 -10.49 20.72 -15.17
C GLN A 346 -9.05 21.12 -15.45
N VAL A 347 -8.54 22.10 -14.68
CA VAL A 347 -7.11 22.38 -14.58
C VAL A 347 -6.61 21.72 -13.30
N ARG A 348 -5.59 20.90 -13.40
CA ARG A 348 -4.94 20.25 -12.26
C ARG A 348 -3.49 20.70 -12.14
N VAL A 349 -3.08 21.00 -10.94
CA VAL A 349 -1.67 21.30 -10.62
C VAL A 349 -1.02 20.02 -10.11
N ALA A 350 0.10 19.66 -10.71
CA ALA A 350 0.88 18.49 -10.29
C ALA A 350 2.34 18.88 -10.08
N ALA A 351 2.92 18.38 -9.00
CA ALA A 351 4.33 18.59 -8.70
C ALA A 351 5.23 17.82 -9.67
N ASN A 352 4.70 16.77 -10.31
CA ASN A 352 5.38 15.99 -11.33
C ASN A 352 4.34 15.46 -12.33
N ILE A 353 4.57 15.68 -13.63
CA ILE A 353 3.77 15.14 -14.72
C ILE A 353 4.63 14.08 -15.41
N ALA A 354 4.55 12.86 -14.95
CA ALA A 354 5.13 11.71 -15.63
C ALA A 354 4.02 10.84 -16.19
#